data_cc4c2a714a1abcc67325a62f8be8da7a
#
_entry.id   cc4c2a714a1abcc67325a62f8be8da7a
#
_cell.length_a   1.000
_cell.length_b   1.000
_cell.length_c   1.000
_cell.angle_alpha   90.00
_cell.angle_beta   90.00
_cell.angle_gamma   90.00
#
_symmetry.space_group_name_H-M   'P 1'
#
loop_
_entity.id
_entity.type
_entity.pdbx_description
1 polymer ?
#
loop_
_entity_poly.entity_id
_entity_poly.type
_entity_poly.pdbx_seq_one_letter_code
_entity_poly.pdbx_strand_id
1 'polypeptide(L)'
;DSEFILYNDKNSFKNLLVGLSYLGRLEAPHYFSYPFEDLTNSFSARVDYNTDSFYLNYEYAHKSEDGVVKFNTISGSFIKTGNAHLLNTGLIKDGLGIDFTFRRLENMGFYSERVEFGSPFFETTLNYLPALTKQHDYLLTNINVYQSQPNISFQDPSLMKAGEIGFQLDAYYSIKKETFLGGKYGTKINLN
;
A
#
# COMPACT_ATOMS: atom_id res chain seq x y z
N ASP A 1 12.37 -6.67 8.60
CA ASP A 1 12.42 -6.57 7.15
C ASP A 1 13.64 -7.34 6.66
N SER A 2 13.46 -8.15 5.62
CA SER A 2 14.51 -8.94 5.00
C SER A 2 14.33 -8.91 3.49
N GLU A 3 15.42 -8.71 2.75
CA GLU A 3 15.43 -8.74 1.29
C GLU A 3 16.39 -9.81 0.81
N PHE A 4 15.97 -10.54 -0.21
CA PHE A 4 16.75 -11.60 -0.83
C PHE A 4 16.88 -11.31 -2.32
N ILE A 5 18.12 -11.23 -2.79
CA ILE A 5 18.41 -11.13 -4.22
C ILE A 5 18.44 -12.55 -4.78
N LEU A 6 17.42 -12.94 -5.52
CA LEU A 6 17.34 -14.26 -6.14
C LEU A 6 18.09 -14.30 -7.46
N TYR A 7 18.12 -13.19 -8.18
CA TYR A 7 18.81 -13.07 -9.45
C TYR A 7 19.30 -11.63 -9.65
N ASN A 8 20.51 -11.47 -10.11
CA ASN A 8 21.07 -10.18 -10.49
C ASN A 8 22.11 -10.40 -11.61
N ASP A 9 21.82 -9.89 -12.80
CA ASP A 9 22.74 -9.89 -13.91
C ASP A 9 23.58 -8.60 -13.90
N LYS A 10 24.86 -8.72 -13.68
CA LYS A 10 25.77 -7.56 -13.62
C LYS A 10 25.97 -6.85 -14.97
N ASN A 11 25.62 -7.50 -16.07
CA ASN A 11 25.78 -6.97 -17.40
C ASN A 11 24.50 -6.39 -18.01
N SER A 12 23.36 -6.55 -17.33
CA SER A 12 22.06 -6.02 -17.74
C SER A 12 21.30 -5.53 -16.50
N PHE A 13 20.24 -4.74 -16.71
CA PHE A 13 19.38 -4.28 -15.60
C PHE A 13 18.39 -5.36 -15.10
N LYS A 14 18.72 -6.64 -15.30
CA LYS A 14 17.83 -7.73 -14.90
C LYS A 14 18.09 -8.12 -13.46
N ASN A 15 17.09 -7.97 -12.61
CA ASN A 15 17.14 -8.42 -11.25
C ASN A 15 15.79 -8.97 -10.79
N LEU A 16 15.84 -9.85 -9.79
CA LEU A 16 14.69 -10.35 -9.08
C LEU A 16 14.99 -10.30 -7.58
N LEU A 17 14.22 -9.50 -6.88
CA LEU A 17 14.28 -9.37 -5.42
C LEU A 17 12.98 -9.89 -4.81
N VAL A 18 13.10 -10.52 -3.66
CA VAL A 18 11.97 -10.90 -2.81
C VAL A 18 12.19 -10.34 -1.43
N GLY A 19 11.19 -9.70 -0.88
CA GLY A 19 11.23 -9.12 0.45
C GLY A 19 10.14 -9.66 1.35
N LEU A 20 10.45 -9.75 2.65
CA LEU A 20 9.51 -10.09 3.70
C LEU A 20 9.61 -9.06 4.82
N SER A 21 8.48 -8.60 5.32
CA SER A 21 8.43 -7.69 6.45
C SER A 21 7.42 -8.16 7.49
N TYR A 22 7.73 -7.89 8.74
CA TYR A 22 6.86 -8.15 9.87
C TYR A 22 6.76 -6.90 10.74
N LEU A 23 5.55 -6.61 11.20
CA LEU A 23 5.24 -5.56 12.14
C LEU A 23 4.29 -6.11 13.21
N GLY A 24 4.68 -6.00 14.47
CA GLY A 24 3.82 -6.28 15.62
C GLY A 24 3.47 -4.98 16.35
N ARG A 25 2.21 -4.80 16.70
CA ARG A 25 1.77 -3.74 17.60
C ARG A 25 1.19 -4.38 18.86
N LEU A 26 1.81 -4.11 19.98
CA LEU A 26 1.29 -4.47 21.32
C LEU A 26 0.65 -3.22 21.92
N GLU A 27 -0.61 -3.30 22.24
CA GLU A 27 -1.34 -2.27 22.97
C GLU A 27 -1.45 -2.64 24.45
N ALA A 28 -1.36 -1.66 25.33
CA ALA A 28 -1.58 -1.91 26.74
C ALA A 28 -3.03 -2.40 26.96
N PRO A 29 -3.26 -3.33 27.91
CA PRO A 29 -4.59 -3.85 28.16
C PRO A 29 -5.58 -2.73 28.45
N HIS A 30 -6.60 -2.62 27.63
CA HIS A 30 -7.73 -1.73 27.85
C HIS A 30 -8.96 -2.55 28.20
N TYR A 31 -9.80 -2.02 29.05
CA TYR A 31 -11.08 -2.64 29.39
C TYR A 31 -12.12 -2.25 28.34
N PHE A 32 -12.20 -3.05 27.28
CA PHE A 32 -13.22 -2.89 26.26
C PHE A 32 -14.43 -3.76 26.57
N SER A 33 -15.60 -3.34 26.10
CA SER A 33 -16.84 -4.11 26.25
C SER A 33 -16.78 -5.44 25.51
N TYR A 34 -15.92 -5.54 24.49
CA TYR A 34 -15.67 -6.76 23.74
C TYR A 34 -14.16 -7.08 23.72
N PRO A 35 -13.76 -8.26 24.19
CA PRO A 35 -12.36 -8.64 24.21
C PRO A 35 -11.82 -8.91 22.79
N PHE A 36 -10.61 -8.47 22.49
CA PHE A 36 -9.83 -8.82 21.33
C PHE A 36 -8.34 -8.86 21.72
N GLU A 37 -7.51 -9.40 20.84
CA GLU A 37 -6.09 -9.59 21.11
C GLU A 37 -5.35 -8.25 21.24
N ASP A 38 -4.55 -8.11 22.31
CA ASP A 38 -3.71 -6.92 22.52
C ASP A 38 -2.59 -6.82 21.47
N LEU A 39 -2.18 -7.95 20.90
CA LEU A 39 -1.14 -8.03 19.89
C LEU A 39 -1.75 -8.11 18.48
N THR A 40 -1.57 -7.07 17.71
CA THR A 40 -1.88 -7.06 16.28
C THR A 40 -0.63 -7.35 15.48
N ASN A 41 -0.67 -8.39 14.68
CA ASN A 41 0.42 -8.82 13.81
C ASN A 41 0.15 -8.39 12.37
N SER A 42 1.18 -7.97 11.66
CA SER A 42 1.10 -7.74 10.23
C SER A 42 2.37 -8.25 9.57
N PHE A 43 2.23 -8.80 8.38
CA PHE A 43 3.34 -9.22 7.55
C PHE A 43 3.11 -8.79 6.12
N SER A 44 4.19 -8.53 5.40
CA SER A 44 4.14 -8.34 3.97
C SER A 44 5.14 -9.23 3.25
N ALA A 45 4.78 -9.55 2.01
CA ALA A 45 5.67 -10.20 1.06
C ALA A 45 5.68 -9.37 -0.23
N ARG A 46 6.87 -9.14 -0.77
CA ARG A 46 7.04 -8.35 -1.99
C ARG A 46 7.95 -9.04 -2.98
N VAL A 47 7.72 -8.75 -4.23
CA VAL A 47 8.52 -9.19 -5.37
C VAL A 47 8.80 -7.99 -6.26
N ASP A 48 10.08 -7.77 -6.57
CA ASP A 48 10.54 -6.75 -7.49
C ASP A 48 11.30 -7.45 -8.63
N TYR A 49 10.74 -7.37 -9.81
CA TYR A 49 11.33 -7.92 -11.02
C TYR A 49 11.57 -6.81 -12.04
N ASN A 50 12.81 -6.62 -12.44
CA ASN A 50 13.21 -5.59 -13.38
C ASN A 50 13.97 -6.21 -14.53
N THR A 51 13.73 -5.68 -15.71
CA THR A 51 14.48 -5.98 -16.94
C THR A 51 14.75 -4.69 -17.71
N ASP A 52 15.48 -4.76 -18.82
CA ASP A 52 15.78 -3.59 -19.66
C ASP A 52 14.53 -2.88 -20.21
N SER A 53 13.41 -3.58 -20.31
CA SER A 53 12.19 -3.04 -20.92
C SER A 53 10.91 -3.25 -20.13
N PHE A 54 10.98 -3.99 -19.02
CA PHE A 54 9.81 -4.32 -18.22
C PHE A 54 10.16 -4.29 -16.73
N TYR A 55 9.25 -3.80 -15.90
CA TYR A 55 9.34 -3.92 -14.46
C TYR A 55 8.00 -4.37 -13.86
N LEU A 56 8.09 -5.07 -12.76
CA LEU A 56 6.98 -5.52 -11.94
C LEU A 56 7.37 -5.40 -10.49
N ASN A 57 6.63 -4.57 -9.74
CA ASN A 57 6.74 -4.48 -8.28
C ASN A 57 5.38 -4.85 -7.71
N TYR A 58 5.35 -5.89 -6.90
CA TYR A 58 4.13 -6.33 -6.25
C TYR A 58 4.38 -6.55 -4.77
N GLU A 59 3.50 -5.99 -3.94
CA GLU A 59 3.48 -6.24 -2.51
C GLU A 59 2.08 -6.65 -2.06
N TYR A 60 2.06 -7.69 -1.24
CA TYR A 60 0.90 -8.11 -0.47
C TYR A 60 1.18 -7.92 1.00
N ALA A 61 0.27 -7.28 1.73
CA ALA A 61 0.33 -7.18 3.19
C ALA A 61 -0.94 -7.72 3.82
N HIS A 62 -0.78 -8.40 4.94
CA HIS A 62 -1.86 -8.93 5.75
C HIS A 62 -1.72 -8.43 7.18
N LYS A 63 -2.85 -8.07 7.80
CA LYS A 63 -2.97 -7.71 9.20
C LYS A 63 -3.90 -8.69 9.91
N SER A 64 -3.50 -9.19 11.07
CA SER A 64 -4.37 -10.01 11.92
C SER A 64 -5.61 -9.22 12.37
N GLU A 65 -6.53 -9.92 12.98
CA GLU A 65 -7.71 -9.28 13.56
C GLU A 65 -7.34 -8.11 14.47
N ASP A 66 -8.08 -7.03 14.32
CA ASP A 66 -7.91 -5.81 15.08
C ASP A 66 -9.27 -5.15 15.28
N GLY A 67 -9.52 -4.67 16.50
CA GLY A 67 -10.76 -4.01 16.86
C GLY A 67 -10.77 -2.55 16.40
N VAL A 68 -11.91 -2.09 15.93
CA VAL A 68 -12.15 -0.69 15.59
C VAL A 68 -13.29 -0.19 16.46
N VAL A 69 -13.09 0.96 17.10
CA VAL A 69 -14.15 1.65 17.82
C VAL A 69 -15.14 2.22 16.80
N LYS A 70 -16.39 1.88 16.97
CA LYS A 70 -17.49 2.37 16.13
C LYS A 70 -18.68 2.72 17.00
N PHE A 71 -19.23 3.92 16.85
CA PHE A 71 -20.29 4.45 17.70
C PHE A 71 -19.91 4.37 19.21
N ASN A 72 -18.65 4.72 19.51
CA ASN A 72 -18.09 4.69 20.87
C ASN A 72 -18.04 3.29 21.52
N THR A 73 -18.11 2.23 20.76
CA THR A 73 -18.02 0.86 21.28
C THR A 73 -17.25 -0.05 20.33
N ILE A 74 -16.70 -1.13 20.87
CA ILE A 74 -16.13 -2.24 20.10
C ILE A 74 -17.09 -3.43 20.19
N SER A 75 -17.37 -4.06 19.08
CA SER A 75 -18.16 -5.29 19.01
C SER A 75 -17.49 -6.32 18.12
N GLY A 76 -17.86 -7.58 18.23
CA GLY A 76 -17.30 -8.64 17.41
C GLY A 76 -17.44 -8.41 15.90
N SER A 77 -18.45 -7.68 15.47
CA SER A 77 -18.62 -7.30 14.04
C SER A 77 -17.58 -6.29 13.56
N PHE A 78 -16.88 -5.63 14.47
CA PHE A 78 -15.87 -4.60 14.18
C PHE A 78 -14.44 -5.12 14.33
N ILE A 79 -14.28 -6.40 14.65
CA ILE A 79 -12.99 -7.07 14.68
C ILE A 79 -12.79 -7.73 13.32
N LYS A 80 -11.79 -7.31 12.60
CA LYS A 80 -11.53 -7.76 11.23
C LYS A 80 -10.05 -7.83 10.92
N THR A 81 -9.72 -8.76 10.06
CA THR A 81 -8.41 -8.83 9.41
C THR A 81 -8.27 -7.72 8.37
N GLY A 82 -7.04 -7.34 8.08
CA GLY A 82 -6.71 -6.40 7.02
C GLY A 82 -5.94 -7.04 5.88
N ASN A 83 -6.13 -6.51 4.68
CA ASN A 83 -5.41 -6.93 3.49
C ASN A 83 -5.06 -5.72 2.63
N ALA A 84 -3.87 -5.76 2.05
CA ALA A 84 -3.42 -4.74 1.11
C ALA A 84 -2.69 -5.37 -0.07
N HIS A 85 -2.93 -4.83 -1.26
CA HIS A 85 -2.24 -5.18 -2.48
C HIS A 85 -1.77 -3.90 -3.15
N LEU A 86 -0.50 -3.87 -3.54
CA LEU A 86 0.08 -2.82 -4.36
C LEU A 86 0.77 -3.49 -5.55
N LEU A 87 0.43 -3.06 -6.75
CA LEU A 87 1.06 -3.50 -7.98
C LEU A 87 1.47 -2.28 -8.77
N ASN A 88 2.76 -2.20 -9.11
CA ASN A 88 3.28 -1.26 -10.08
C ASN A 88 3.98 -2.06 -11.18
N THR A 89 3.60 -1.84 -12.41
CA THR A 89 4.21 -2.54 -13.54
C THR A 89 4.29 -1.62 -14.75
N GLY A 90 5.31 -1.79 -15.54
CA GLY A 90 5.46 -0.98 -16.73
C GLY A 90 6.29 -1.65 -17.81
N LEU A 91 6.07 -1.19 -19.02
CA LEU A 91 6.76 -1.62 -20.23
C LEU A 91 7.32 -0.40 -20.96
N ILE A 92 8.60 -0.45 -21.31
CA ILE A 92 9.26 0.59 -22.11
C ILE A 92 9.95 -0.07 -23.28
N LYS A 93 9.50 0.20 -24.48
CA LYS A 93 10.09 -0.38 -25.69
C LYS A 93 9.84 0.49 -26.92
N ASP A 94 10.89 0.78 -27.67
CA ASP A 94 10.82 1.43 -28.99
C ASP A 94 9.99 2.73 -29.03
N GLY A 95 10.10 3.53 -27.97
CA GLY A 95 9.37 4.80 -27.86
C GLY A 95 7.96 4.67 -27.27
N LEU A 96 7.49 3.44 -27.02
CA LEU A 96 6.29 3.16 -26.25
C LEU A 96 6.67 3.01 -24.77
N GLY A 97 5.93 3.68 -23.88
CA GLY A 97 5.95 3.42 -22.46
C GLY A 97 4.54 3.27 -21.95
N ILE A 98 4.35 2.26 -21.13
CA ILE A 98 3.09 1.98 -20.43
C ILE A 98 3.44 1.78 -18.97
N ASP A 99 2.73 2.44 -18.10
CA ASP A 99 2.81 2.32 -16.65
C ASP A 99 1.42 2.01 -16.10
N PHE A 100 1.33 1.01 -15.24
CA PHE A 100 0.10 0.61 -14.60
C PHE A 100 0.31 0.44 -13.12
N THR A 101 -0.49 1.15 -12.34
CA THR A 101 -0.57 1.04 -10.88
C THR A 101 -1.93 0.51 -10.48
N PHE A 102 -1.93 -0.46 -9.58
CA PHE A 102 -3.14 -0.96 -8.93
C PHE A 102 -2.94 -0.99 -7.42
N ARG A 103 -3.96 -0.57 -6.70
CA ARG A 103 -3.97 -0.58 -5.24
C ARG A 103 -5.31 -1.08 -4.71
N ARG A 104 -5.26 -1.99 -3.75
CA ARG A 104 -6.41 -2.39 -2.96
C ARG A 104 -6.02 -2.38 -1.49
N LEU A 105 -6.80 -1.72 -0.68
CA LEU A 105 -6.63 -1.64 0.77
C LEU A 105 -7.93 -2.01 1.46
N GLU A 106 -7.85 -2.80 2.53
CA GLU A 106 -8.98 -3.17 3.36
C GLU A 106 -8.53 -3.36 4.81
N ASN A 107 -9.09 -2.61 5.73
CA ASN A 107 -8.85 -2.69 7.19
C ASN A 107 -7.36 -2.63 7.62
N MET A 108 -6.51 -1.89 6.93
CA MET A 108 -5.07 -1.84 7.20
C MET A 108 -4.65 -0.77 8.22
N GLY A 109 -5.58 0.05 8.71
CA GLY A 109 -5.26 1.05 9.73
C GLY A 109 -4.75 0.41 11.03
N PHE A 110 -3.73 1.02 11.63
CA PHE A 110 -3.24 0.70 12.97
C PHE A 110 -3.63 1.84 13.90
N TYR A 111 -4.34 1.54 14.96
CA TYR A 111 -4.82 2.51 15.93
C TYR A 111 -4.20 2.24 17.29
N SER A 112 -4.00 3.28 18.08
CA SER A 112 -3.58 3.22 19.47
C SER A 112 -4.49 4.13 20.31
N GLU A 113 -4.43 3.97 21.63
CA GLU A 113 -5.17 4.81 22.58
C GLU A 113 -6.68 4.85 22.30
N ARG A 114 -7.23 3.73 21.85
CA ARG A 114 -8.66 3.60 21.61
C ARG A 114 -9.42 3.62 22.93
N VAL A 115 -10.45 4.44 23.03
CA VAL A 115 -11.29 4.56 24.22
C VAL A 115 -12.75 4.39 23.82
N GLU A 116 -13.42 3.38 24.41
CA GLU A 116 -14.87 3.28 24.32
C GLU A 116 -15.53 4.42 25.08
N PHE A 117 -16.65 4.90 24.57
CA PHE A 117 -17.41 6.02 25.13
C PHE A 117 -16.63 7.35 25.20
N GLY A 118 -15.48 7.41 24.54
CA GLY A 118 -14.67 8.61 24.39
C GLY A 118 -15.05 9.43 23.17
N SER A 119 -14.34 10.53 22.98
CA SER A 119 -14.44 11.29 21.73
C SER A 119 -13.73 10.55 20.62
N PRO A 120 -14.29 10.47 19.40
CA PRO A 120 -13.62 9.88 18.23
C PRO A 120 -12.30 10.58 17.87
N PHE A 121 -12.01 11.71 18.47
CA PHE A 121 -10.75 12.43 18.30
C PHE A 121 -9.58 11.89 19.13
N PHE A 122 -9.83 10.94 20.05
CA PHE A 122 -8.78 10.35 20.88
C PHE A 122 -8.16 9.10 20.30
N GLU A 123 -8.71 8.56 19.21
CA GLU A 123 -8.04 7.47 18.49
C GLU A 123 -6.84 8.01 17.72
N THR A 124 -5.67 7.65 18.15
CA THR A 124 -4.45 8.03 17.43
C THR A 124 -4.11 6.95 16.41
N THR A 125 -4.14 7.30 15.14
CA THR A 125 -3.55 6.47 14.11
C THR A 125 -2.05 6.43 14.31
N LEU A 126 -1.45 5.25 14.39
CA LEU A 126 -0.01 5.10 14.49
C LEU A 126 0.65 5.66 13.23
N ASN A 127 1.20 6.85 13.35
CA ASN A 127 1.99 7.48 12.31
C ASN A 127 3.45 7.03 12.32
N TYR A 128 3.86 6.40 13.40
CA TYR A 128 5.24 6.01 13.59
C TYR A 128 5.38 4.53 13.29
N LEU A 129 6.02 4.26 12.19
CA LEU A 129 6.52 2.93 11.87
C LEU A 129 7.98 2.86 12.31
N PRO A 130 8.39 1.76 12.94
CA PRO A 130 9.74 1.65 13.47
C PRO A 130 10.78 1.97 12.41
N ALA A 131 11.81 2.72 12.79
CA ALA A 131 12.93 3.11 11.92
C ALA A 131 13.75 1.91 11.38
N LEU A 132 13.41 0.71 11.79
CA LEU A 132 14.02 -0.54 11.32
C LEU A 132 13.57 -0.93 9.91
N THR A 133 12.48 -0.36 9.42
CA THR A 133 12.00 -0.61 8.07
C THR A 133 12.46 0.51 7.15
N LYS A 134 12.84 0.16 5.92
CA LYS A 134 13.13 1.16 4.90
C LYS A 134 11.87 1.97 4.67
N GLN A 135 11.95 3.24 5.02
CA GLN A 135 10.81 4.13 5.05
C GLN A 135 10.29 4.39 3.65
N HIS A 136 8.99 4.50 3.53
CA HIS A 136 8.23 5.19 2.51
C HIS A 136 7.86 4.42 1.24
N ASP A 137 8.61 3.37 0.87
CA ASP A 137 8.39 2.68 -0.41
C ASP A 137 7.54 1.41 -0.28
N TYR A 138 7.37 0.89 0.94
CA TYR A 138 6.65 -0.35 1.20
C TYR A 138 5.30 -0.11 1.88
N LEU A 139 4.30 -0.93 1.52
CA LEU A 139 2.96 -0.86 2.10
C LEU A 139 2.99 -0.88 3.62
N LEU A 140 3.74 -1.81 4.20
CA LEU A 140 3.76 -2.00 5.66
C LEU A 140 4.45 -0.85 6.40
N THR A 141 5.23 -0.02 5.73
CA THR A 141 6.04 1.04 6.33
C THR A 141 5.56 2.45 5.99
N ASN A 142 4.58 2.57 5.12
CA ASN A 142 4.06 3.86 4.66
C ASN A 142 2.59 4.00 5.05
N ILE A 143 2.33 4.77 6.08
CA ILE A 143 0.97 4.97 6.59
C ILE A 143 0.03 5.60 5.55
N ASN A 144 0.54 6.45 4.68
CA ASN A 144 -0.28 7.07 3.64
C ASN A 144 -0.82 6.07 2.64
N VAL A 145 -0.16 4.92 2.49
CA VAL A 145 -0.62 3.82 1.64
C VAL A 145 -1.79 3.07 2.26
N TYR A 146 -1.90 3.07 3.60
CA TYR A 146 -2.95 2.36 4.32
C TYR A 146 -4.23 3.17 4.49
N GLN A 147 -4.20 4.45 4.24
CA GLN A 147 -5.37 5.31 4.37
C GLN A 147 -6.08 5.44 3.04
N SER A 148 -7.36 5.09 3.04
CA SER A 148 -8.23 5.38 1.91
C SER A 148 -8.40 6.89 1.74
N GLN A 149 -8.44 7.32 0.51
CA GLN A 149 -8.68 8.72 0.15
C GLN A 149 -10.10 8.88 -0.41
N PRO A 150 -10.83 9.92 -0.02
CA PRO A 150 -10.55 10.90 1.03
C PRO A 150 -10.69 10.29 2.44
N ASN A 151 -9.99 10.87 3.40
CA ASN A 151 -10.14 10.47 4.80
C ASN A 151 -11.49 10.97 5.33
N ILE A 152 -12.44 10.06 5.49
CA ILE A 152 -13.81 10.33 5.95
C ILE A 152 -14.02 10.05 7.43
N SER A 153 -12.96 9.86 8.20
CA SER A 153 -13.00 9.50 9.62
C SER A 153 -13.85 10.46 10.46
N PHE A 154 -13.94 11.72 10.05
CA PHE A 154 -14.69 12.75 10.75
C PHE A 154 -16.17 12.80 10.38
N GLN A 155 -16.60 12.11 9.33
CA GLN A 155 -17.97 12.23 8.82
C GLN A 155 -18.88 11.10 9.31
N ASP A 156 -18.43 9.86 9.16
CA ASP A 156 -19.22 8.69 9.56
C ASP A 156 -18.28 7.55 9.98
N PRO A 157 -18.32 7.13 11.27
CA PRO A 157 -17.51 6.01 11.74
C PRO A 157 -17.77 4.71 10.99
N SER A 158 -18.94 4.55 10.37
CA SER A 158 -19.24 3.37 9.56
C SER A 158 -18.41 3.29 8.28
N LEU A 159 -17.96 4.43 7.79
CA LEU A 159 -17.15 4.58 6.60
C LEU A 159 -15.64 4.49 6.88
N MET A 160 -15.21 4.54 8.13
CA MET A 160 -13.79 4.40 8.52
C MET A 160 -13.17 3.08 8.07
N LYS A 161 -13.99 2.10 7.76
CA LYS A 161 -13.58 0.79 7.23
C LYS A 161 -13.73 0.68 5.72
N ALA A 162 -14.06 1.76 5.05
CA ALA A 162 -14.13 1.74 3.61
C ALA A 162 -12.76 1.33 3.07
N GLY A 163 -12.72 0.21 2.38
CA GLY A 163 -11.57 -0.18 1.60
C GLY A 163 -11.40 0.76 0.43
N GLU A 164 -10.27 0.70 -0.20
CA GLU A 164 -9.97 1.42 -1.43
C GLU A 164 -9.55 0.45 -2.50
N ILE A 165 -10.11 0.59 -3.68
CA ILE A 165 -9.63 -0.05 -4.90
C ILE A 165 -9.39 1.06 -5.90
N GLY A 166 -8.16 1.19 -6.34
CA GLY A 166 -7.77 2.19 -7.31
C GLY A 166 -6.82 1.61 -8.35
N PHE A 167 -6.86 2.19 -9.54
CA PHE A 167 -5.87 1.91 -10.57
C PHE A 167 -5.59 3.18 -11.38
N GLN A 168 -4.40 3.23 -11.95
CA GLN A 168 -3.98 4.26 -12.87
C GLN A 168 -3.25 3.61 -14.02
N LEU A 169 -3.49 4.10 -15.22
CA LEU A 169 -2.81 3.69 -16.43
C LEU A 169 -2.27 4.93 -17.14
N ASP A 170 -0.97 4.98 -17.28
CA ASP A 170 -0.29 6.00 -18.06
C ASP A 170 0.34 5.35 -19.29
N ALA A 171 0.14 5.91 -20.46
CA ALA A 171 0.75 5.45 -21.69
C ALA A 171 1.30 6.62 -22.47
N TYR A 172 2.49 6.46 -23.01
CA TYR A 172 3.07 7.43 -23.91
C TYR A 172 3.70 6.76 -25.14
N TYR A 173 3.64 7.46 -26.23
CA TYR A 173 4.28 7.02 -27.46
C TYR A 173 5.03 8.18 -28.13
N SER A 174 6.29 7.94 -28.45
CA SER A 174 7.14 8.90 -29.13
C SER A 174 7.25 8.55 -30.61
N ILE A 175 6.61 9.36 -31.44
CA ILE A 175 6.69 9.23 -32.91
C ILE A 175 8.01 9.82 -33.38
N LYS A 176 8.73 9.07 -34.18
CA LYS A 176 10.05 9.46 -34.71
C LYS A 176 9.96 10.73 -35.56
N LYS A 177 11.03 11.53 -35.54
CA LYS A 177 11.23 12.69 -36.42
C LYS A 177 11.18 12.28 -37.89
N GLU A 178 10.85 13.24 -38.76
CA GLU A 178 10.83 13.06 -40.19
C GLU A 178 9.84 12.01 -40.69
N THR A 179 8.82 11.68 -39.88
CA THR A 179 7.66 10.88 -40.30
C THR A 179 6.45 11.78 -40.49
N PHE A 180 5.41 11.29 -41.17
CA PHE A 180 4.18 12.03 -41.44
C PHE A 180 3.53 12.61 -40.18
N LEU A 181 3.50 11.83 -39.09
CA LEU A 181 2.93 12.25 -37.79
C LEU A 181 3.97 12.85 -36.82
N GLY A 182 5.25 12.60 -37.06
CA GLY A 182 6.32 13.08 -36.19
C GLY A 182 6.83 14.48 -36.55
N GLY A 183 6.63 14.91 -37.76
CA GLY A 183 7.12 16.20 -38.24
C GLY A 183 8.64 16.37 -38.08
N LYS A 184 9.09 17.62 -38.08
CA LYS A 184 10.53 17.98 -37.99
C LYS A 184 11.15 17.63 -36.63
N TYR A 185 10.36 17.65 -35.56
CA TYR A 185 10.86 17.53 -34.16
C TYR A 185 10.47 16.23 -33.44
N GLY A 186 9.61 15.43 -34.06
CA GLY A 186 8.97 14.29 -33.42
C GLY A 186 7.72 14.72 -32.65
N THR A 187 6.83 13.78 -32.42
CA THR A 187 5.58 14.02 -31.66
C THR A 187 5.51 13.05 -30.48
N LYS A 188 5.13 13.53 -29.31
CA LYS A 188 4.82 12.68 -28.16
C LYS A 188 3.32 12.70 -27.93
N ILE A 189 2.74 11.53 -27.79
CA ILE A 189 1.33 11.32 -27.41
C ILE A 189 1.34 10.74 -26.00
N ASN A 190 0.57 11.33 -25.10
CA ASN A 190 0.39 10.85 -23.73
C ASN A 190 -1.09 10.58 -23.51
N LEU A 191 -1.38 9.48 -22.82
CA LEU A 191 -2.69 9.08 -22.35
C LEU A 191 -2.55 8.81 -20.85
N ASN A 192 -3.44 9.43 -20.06
CA ASN A 192 -3.53 9.28 -18.61
C ASN A 192 -4.99 8.99 -18.24
#